data_723692fc4b99427f3d7bfb1987bcda2e
#
_entry.id   723692fc4b99427f3d7bfb1987bcda2e
#
_cell.length_a   1.000
_cell.length_b   1.000
_cell.length_c   1.000
_cell.angle_alpha   90.00
_cell.angle_beta   90.00
_cell.angle_gamma   90.00
#
_symmetry.space_group_name_H-M   'P 1'
#
loop_
_entity.id
_entity.type
_entity.pdbx_description
1 polymer ?
#
loop_
_entity_poly.entity_id
_entity_poly.type
_entity_poly.pdbx_seq_one_letter_code
_entity_poly.pdbx_strand_id
1 'polypeptide(L)'
;MNLLSQVIAFPGAEGFGKYTTGGRGGETYIVSNLNDSGVGSFREAVTQKTKRIIVFQVAGTIHLQTKLTILGDVTIAGQTAPGDGICIADQSVGLGGDNIIIRYLRFRLGDKFQRGDMINGNGGDDAFGGNRKKNIIIDHCSMSWSDDEVFSIYGGDSTTLQWNLIAEPLNYSYHYETGDKDFEKHGYGGIWGGKHLTAHHNLFAHCVSRNPRFNGARLGADEELVDFSNNVIYNWEHNSVYGGEGGKYNITNNYYRPGPSTNIKVQDRIVNPTKNEQRTFGRFYVNGNIVEGAKQVTQNNLLGVHMEGTSQDRINTIAAHPFEVINLPIENAAETFLKTIEKVGASFKRDTLDQRIIEDVIKRRGRIIDVQGGYPHGTPFDQTLTAWPTLKMENLLLDSDHDGIPNAWELLKGLDANNAKDAKYFTLSKEYSNLELYINSIVTDPKN
;
A
#
# COMPACT_ATOMS: atom_id res chain seq x y z
N MET A 1 -24.12 -30.09 0.53
CA MET A 1 -22.76 -29.58 0.47
C MET A 1 -22.59 -28.62 1.62
N ASN A 2 -21.85 -28.97 2.67
CA ASN A 2 -21.51 -28.03 3.73
C ASN A 2 -20.56 -26.99 3.10
N LEU A 3 -21.05 -25.78 2.92
CA LEU A 3 -20.20 -24.61 2.68
C LEU A 3 -19.39 -24.40 3.98
N LEU A 4 -18.21 -25.02 4.06
CA LEU A 4 -17.19 -24.56 5.02
C LEU A 4 -16.99 -23.09 4.69
N SER A 5 -17.31 -22.19 5.62
CA SER A 5 -17.06 -20.77 5.42
C SER A 5 -15.55 -20.60 5.14
N GLN A 6 -15.23 -20.00 4.02
CA GLN A 6 -13.83 -19.78 3.65
C GLN A 6 -13.19 -18.84 4.67
N VAL A 7 -12.08 -19.27 5.29
CA VAL A 7 -11.40 -18.50 6.34
C VAL A 7 -10.76 -17.26 5.75
N ILE A 8 -11.01 -16.10 6.35
CA ILE A 8 -10.38 -14.84 5.93
C ILE A 8 -8.86 -14.81 6.24
N ALA A 9 -8.13 -13.93 5.58
CA ALA A 9 -6.67 -13.82 5.72
C ALA A 9 -6.25 -13.58 7.18
N PHE A 10 -6.92 -12.67 7.86
CA PHE A 10 -6.77 -12.31 9.27
C PHE A 10 -8.01 -11.54 9.73
N PRO A 11 -8.28 -11.40 11.03
CA PRO A 11 -9.37 -10.56 11.53
C PRO A 11 -9.25 -9.12 11.02
N GLY A 12 -10.29 -8.64 10.31
CA GLY A 12 -10.26 -7.32 9.64
C GLY A 12 -9.78 -7.33 8.19
N ALA A 13 -9.50 -8.51 7.60
CA ALA A 13 -9.29 -8.61 6.15
C ALA A 13 -10.61 -8.45 5.40
N GLU A 14 -10.66 -7.50 4.46
CA GLU A 14 -11.86 -7.11 3.73
C GLU A 14 -11.66 -7.17 2.21
N GLY A 15 -12.70 -6.92 1.44
CA GLY A 15 -12.65 -6.83 -0.01
C GLY A 15 -12.31 -8.12 -0.75
N PHE A 16 -11.92 -7.99 -2.01
CA PHE A 16 -11.69 -9.15 -2.89
C PHE A 16 -10.50 -10.03 -2.48
N GLY A 17 -9.47 -9.46 -1.82
CA GLY A 17 -8.31 -10.20 -1.31
C GLY A 17 -8.54 -10.90 0.04
N LYS A 18 -9.70 -10.74 0.68
CA LYS A 18 -9.92 -11.18 2.07
C LYS A 18 -9.71 -12.66 2.34
N TYR A 19 -9.74 -13.49 1.31
CA TYR A 19 -9.53 -14.94 1.43
C TYR A 19 -8.12 -15.38 1.05
N THR A 20 -7.19 -14.44 0.84
CA THR A 20 -5.76 -14.75 0.64
C THR A 20 -5.24 -15.57 1.81
N THR A 21 -4.60 -16.70 1.53
CA THR A 21 -4.09 -17.59 2.58
C THR A 21 -2.65 -17.30 2.97
N GLY A 22 -1.91 -16.63 2.09
CA GLY A 22 -0.50 -16.34 2.32
C GLY A 22 0.30 -17.58 2.70
N GLY A 23 1.04 -17.46 3.78
CA GLY A 23 1.87 -18.53 4.33
C GLY A 23 1.17 -19.48 5.32
N ARG A 24 -0.16 -19.44 5.46
CA ARG A 24 -0.91 -20.23 6.46
C ARG A 24 -0.51 -21.70 6.51
N GLY A 25 -0.08 -22.19 7.66
CA GLY A 25 0.37 -23.56 7.87
C GLY A 25 1.72 -23.90 7.23
N GLY A 26 2.45 -22.90 6.74
CA GLY A 26 3.79 -23.05 6.18
C GLY A 26 4.92 -22.98 7.22
N GLU A 27 6.16 -22.90 6.73
CA GLU A 27 7.34 -22.76 7.56
C GLU A 27 7.45 -21.35 8.19
N THR A 28 7.97 -21.24 9.39
CA THR A 28 8.32 -19.96 9.99
C THR A 28 9.72 -19.54 9.58
N TYR A 29 9.87 -18.31 9.13
CA TYR A 29 11.17 -17.68 8.89
C TYR A 29 11.31 -16.45 9.78
N ILE A 30 12.39 -16.42 10.56
CA ILE A 30 12.67 -15.33 11.50
C ILE A 30 13.72 -14.41 10.88
N VAL A 31 13.36 -13.14 10.66
CA VAL A 31 14.32 -12.11 10.30
C VAL A 31 15.01 -11.64 11.57
N SER A 32 16.28 -12.00 11.73
CA SER A 32 17.07 -11.80 12.96
C SER A 32 18.16 -10.73 12.82
N ASN A 33 18.35 -10.17 11.62
CA ASN A 33 19.30 -9.09 11.38
C ASN A 33 18.84 -8.14 10.28
N LEU A 34 19.49 -6.98 10.18
CA LEU A 34 19.20 -5.92 9.21
C LEU A 34 20.08 -5.97 7.95
N ASN A 35 20.82 -7.06 7.74
CA ASN A 35 21.69 -7.20 6.57
C ASN A 35 20.85 -7.33 5.29
N ASP A 36 21.38 -6.83 4.17
CA ASP A 36 20.74 -6.98 2.85
C ASP A 36 20.56 -8.46 2.47
N SER A 37 21.52 -9.32 2.82
CA SER A 37 21.55 -10.73 2.42
C SER A 37 22.24 -11.61 3.47
N GLY A 38 22.17 -12.93 3.27
CA GLY A 38 22.74 -13.93 4.17
C GLY A 38 21.72 -14.52 5.13
N VAL A 39 22.18 -15.41 6.00
CA VAL A 39 21.34 -16.14 6.96
C VAL A 39 20.62 -15.17 7.90
N GLY A 40 19.32 -15.36 8.08
CA GLY A 40 18.47 -14.53 8.92
C GLY A 40 18.14 -13.15 8.35
N SER A 41 18.48 -12.86 7.09
CA SER A 41 18.09 -11.62 6.42
C SER A 41 16.66 -11.68 5.86
N PHE A 42 16.06 -10.50 5.67
CA PHE A 42 14.75 -10.40 5.02
C PHE A 42 14.77 -10.96 3.59
N ARG A 43 15.84 -10.69 2.82
CA ARG A 43 16.02 -11.21 1.47
C ARG A 43 16.00 -12.73 1.43
N GLU A 44 16.72 -13.39 2.35
CA GLU A 44 16.68 -14.85 2.45
C GLU A 44 15.26 -15.36 2.64
N ALA A 45 14.51 -14.79 3.57
CA ALA A 45 13.17 -15.22 3.92
C ALA A 45 12.16 -15.02 2.77
N VAL A 46 12.18 -13.88 2.06
CA VAL A 46 11.20 -13.59 1.00
C VAL A 46 11.49 -14.31 -0.32
N THR A 47 12.69 -14.80 -0.54
CA THR A 47 13.07 -15.53 -1.77
C THR A 47 12.93 -17.04 -1.67
N GLN A 48 12.47 -17.56 -0.53
CA GLN A 48 12.12 -18.99 -0.42
C GLN A 48 10.92 -19.34 -1.30
N LYS A 49 10.91 -20.57 -1.81
CA LYS A 49 9.81 -21.06 -2.68
C LYS A 49 8.74 -21.84 -1.90
N THR A 50 9.01 -22.15 -0.64
CA THR A 50 8.07 -22.85 0.24
C THR A 50 7.00 -21.89 0.79
N LYS A 51 5.83 -22.41 1.09
CA LYS A 51 4.81 -21.69 1.85
C LYS A 51 5.36 -21.29 3.22
N ARG A 52 5.23 -20.01 3.62
CA ARG A 52 5.92 -19.50 4.81
C ARG A 52 5.28 -18.28 5.45
N ILE A 53 5.47 -18.18 6.75
CA ILE A 53 5.18 -16.98 7.54
C ILE A 53 6.51 -16.37 7.97
N ILE A 54 6.69 -15.08 7.72
CA ILE A 54 7.89 -14.31 8.06
C ILE A 54 7.57 -13.40 9.23
N VAL A 55 8.33 -13.54 10.30
CA VAL A 55 8.28 -12.75 11.53
C VAL A 55 9.63 -12.07 11.79
N PHE A 56 9.65 -11.06 12.62
CA PHE A 56 10.85 -10.26 12.88
C PHE A 56 11.23 -10.30 14.35
N GLN A 57 12.50 -10.59 14.63
CA GLN A 57 13.15 -10.44 15.95
C GLN A 57 14.09 -9.23 15.99
N VAL A 58 14.03 -8.37 15.02
CA VAL A 58 14.83 -7.15 14.89
C VAL A 58 13.94 -5.99 14.44
N ALA A 59 14.29 -4.77 14.87
CA ALA A 59 13.71 -3.52 14.35
C ALA A 59 14.79 -2.64 13.77
N GLY A 60 14.44 -1.87 12.73
CA GLY A 60 15.39 -0.98 12.07
C GLY A 60 15.15 -0.86 10.58
N THR A 61 16.09 -0.22 9.91
CA THR A 61 16.07 -0.07 8.46
C THR A 61 16.99 -1.10 7.80
N ILE A 62 16.44 -1.88 6.87
CA ILE A 62 17.17 -2.82 6.02
C ILE A 62 17.53 -2.08 4.75
N HIS A 63 18.82 -1.78 4.58
CA HIS A 63 19.35 -1.07 3.42
C HIS A 63 19.71 -2.06 2.30
N LEU A 64 18.84 -2.19 1.32
CA LEU A 64 19.02 -3.08 0.18
C LEU A 64 20.14 -2.57 -0.74
N GLN A 65 20.94 -3.48 -1.26
CA GLN A 65 21.98 -3.19 -2.26
C GLN A 65 21.49 -3.46 -3.69
N THR A 66 20.49 -4.30 -3.85
CA THR A 66 19.87 -4.64 -5.13
C THR A 66 18.36 -4.76 -4.97
N LYS A 67 17.61 -4.59 -6.06
CA LYS A 67 16.15 -4.78 -6.10
C LYS A 67 15.76 -6.10 -5.46
N LEU A 68 14.63 -6.14 -4.79
CA LEU A 68 14.14 -7.30 -4.06
C LEU A 68 12.82 -7.80 -4.65
N THR A 69 12.73 -9.11 -4.86
CA THR A 69 11.50 -9.77 -5.31
C THR A 69 10.95 -10.67 -4.21
N ILE A 70 9.70 -10.45 -3.81
CA ILE A 70 8.98 -11.26 -2.83
C ILE A 70 8.27 -12.40 -3.58
N LEU A 71 8.67 -13.64 -3.35
CA LEU A 71 8.02 -14.81 -3.94
C LEU A 71 6.68 -15.10 -3.25
N GLY A 72 5.79 -15.81 -3.96
CA GLY A 72 4.43 -16.11 -3.51
C GLY A 72 4.33 -17.07 -2.32
N ASP A 73 3.07 -17.38 -1.94
CA ASP A 73 2.73 -18.23 -0.80
C ASP A 73 3.36 -17.77 0.52
N VAL A 74 3.25 -16.47 0.81
CA VAL A 74 3.90 -15.83 1.95
C VAL A 74 2.98 -14.91 2.75
N THR A 75 3.12 -14.97 4.07
CA THR A 75 2.63 -13.94 5.01
C THR A 75 3.83 -13.24 5.63
N ILE A 76 3.90 -11.91 5.53
CA ILE A 76 4.95 -11.08 6.14
C ILE A 76 4.31 -10.24 7.24
N ALA A 77 4.65 -10.54 8.47
CA ALA A 77 4.04 -9.96 9.66
C ALA A 77 4.95 -8.89 10.29
N GLY A 78 4.98 -7.69 9.71
CA GLY A 78 5.82 -6.58 10.19
C GLY A 78 5.50 -6.14 11.63
N GLN A 79 4.27 -6.37 12.11
CA GLN A 79 3.86 -6.08 13.49
C GLN A 79 4.58 -6.92 14.55
N THR A 80 5.26 -8.00 14.17
CA THR A 80 6.07 -8.81 15.11
C THR A 80 7.41 -8.17 15.43
N ALA A 81 7.87 -7.19 14.64
CA ALA A 81 9.13 -6.51 14.87
C ALA A 81 9.12 -5.76 16.21
N PRO A 82 10.13 -5.97 17.08
CA PRO A 82 10.21 -5.28 18.36
C PRO A 82 10.49 -3.78 18.18
N GLY A 83 9.99 -2.94 19.09
CA GLY A 83 10.23 -1.49 19.06
C GLY A 83 9.53 -0.76 17.90
N ASP A 84 10.29 -0.02 17.09
CA ASP A 84 9.73 0.90 16.08
C ASP A 84 9.40 0.22 14.73
N GLY A 85 9.56 -1.11 14.62
CA GLY A 85 9.21 -1.86 13.40
C GLY A 85 10.32 -1.87 12.35
N ILE A 86 9.94 -2.20 11.11
CA ILE A 86 10.88 -2.42 9.98
C ILE A 86 10.61 -1.42 8.84
N CYS A 87 11.69 -0.91 8.27
CA CYS A 87 11.71 -0.20 6.99
C CYS A 87 12.63 -0.95 6.00
N ILE A 88 12.14 -1.18 4.78
CA ILE A 88 12.93 -1.69 3.65
C ILE A 88 13.27 -0.48 2.79
N ALA A 89 14.57 -0.25 2.56
CA ALA A 89 15.08 0.99 2.02
C ALA A 89 16.04 0.81 0.84
N ASP A 90 16.26 1.90 0.11
CA ASP A 90 17.27 2.13 -0.92
C ASP A 90 17.02 1.45 -2.27
N GLN A 91 16.21 0.40 -2.35
CA GLN A 91 15.92 -0.30 -3.60
C GLN A 91 14.44 -0.65 -3.72
N SER A 92 13.97 -0.78 -4.96
CA SER A 92 12.62 -1.20 -5.29
C SER A 92 12.32 -2.62 -4.78
N VAL A 93 11.10 -2.82 -4.27
CA VAL A 93 10.61 -4.12 -3.83
C VAL A 93 9.40 -4.53 -4.67
N GLY A 94 9.49 -5.67 -5.34
CA GLY A 94 8.46 -6.17 -6.25
C GLY A 94 7.82 -7.48 -5.79
N LEU A 95 6.53 -7.67 -6.13
CA LEU A 95 5.82 -8.93 -5.95
C LEU A 95 6.16 -9.88 -7.11
N GLY A 96 6.79 -11.01 -6.81
CA GLY A 96 7.20 -12.04 -7.76
C GLY A 96 6.24 -13.23 -7.89
N GLY A 97 5.23 -13.33 -7.00
CA GLY A 97 4.30 -14.46 -6.97
C GLY A 97 2.90 -14.09 -6.55
N ASP A 98 2.04 -15.08 -6.49
CA ASP A 98 0.66 -15.00 -6.03
C ASP A 98 0.55 -15.37 -4.54
N ASN A 99 -0.62 -15.14 -3.95
CA ASN A 99 -0.95 -15.54 -2.59
C ASN A 99 -0.03 -14.90 -1.53
N ILE A 100 -0.10 -13.58 -1.44
CA ILE A 100 0.79 -12.76 -0.60
C ILE A 100 -0.02 -11.92 0.39
N ILE A 101 0.36 -11.97 1.65
CA ILE A 101 -0.13 -11.10 2.73
C ILE A 101 1.07 -10.30 3.27
N ILE A 102 0.99 -8.97 3.26
CA ILE A 102 2.02 -8.10 3.84
C ILE A 102 1.34 -7.10 4.77
N ARG A 103 1.85 -7.01 6.01
CA ARG A 103 1.27 -6.14 7.03
C ARG A 103 2.34 -5.36 7.80
N TYR A 104 2.07 -4.09 8.10
CA TYR A 104 2.83 -3.21 8.99
C TYR A 104 4.31 -3.02 8.62
N LEU A 105 4.64 -3.00 7.33
CA LEU A 105 5.98 -2.69 6.83
C LEU A 105 6.06 -1.29 6.23
N ARG A 106 7.28 -0.76 6.16
CA ARG A 106 7.59 0.47 5.42
C ARG A 106 8.48 0.15 4.24
N PHE A 107 8.20 0.76 3.08
CA PHE A 107 8.99 0.67 1.86
C PHE A 107 9.36 2.09 1.43
N ARG A 108 10.64 2.43 1.49
CA ARG A 108 11.14 3.77 1.16
C ARG A 108 12.32 3.66 0.22
N LEU A 109 12.10 3.97 -1.05
CA LEU A 109 13.13 3.86 -2.06
C LEU A 109 14.26 4.86 -1.80
N GLY A 110 13.94 6.16 -1.77
CA GLY A 110 14.95 7.21 -1.78
C GLY A 110 15.77 7.25 -3.07
N ASP A 111 16.59 8.27 -3.24
CA ASP A 111 17.32 8.50 -4.49
C ASP A 111 18.74 7.92 -4.53
N LYS A 112 19.17 7.18 -3.52
CA LYS A 112 20.55 6.68 -3.39
C LYS A 112 21.07 5.95 -4.62
N PHE A 113 20.28 5.06 -5.18
CA PHE A 113 20.63 4.25 -6.35
C PHE A 113 19.90 4.69 -7.62
N GLN A 114 19.18 5.81 -7.59
CA GLN A 114 18.47 6.38 -8.74
C GLN A 114 19.33 7.40 -9.51
N ARG A 115 20.47 7.79 -8.97
CA ARG A 115 21.39 8.84 -9.47
C ARG A 115 22.27 8.37 -10.61
N GLY A 116 21.78 7.52 -11.51
CA GLY A 116 22.50 7.14 -12.71
C GLY A 116 22.47 8.23 -13.78
N ASP A 117 23.28 8.02 -14.85
CA ASP A 117 23.15 8.85 -16.04
C ASP A 117 21.91 8.45 -16.86
N MET A 118 21.45 9.33 -17.73
CA MET A 118 20.26 9.14 -18.56
C MET A 118 20.43 8.06 -19.67
N ILE A 119 21.61 7.45 -19.80
CA ILE A 119 21.87 6.38 -20.78
C ILE A 119 21.80 5.01 -20.12
N ASN A 120 22.46 4.86 -18.97
CA ASN A 120 22.59 3.60 -18.24
C ASN A 120 22.13 3.73 -16.78
N GLY A 121 21.46 4.82 -16.45
CA GLY A 121 21.03 5.11 -15.09
C GLY A 121 19.91 4.22 -14.59
N ASN A 122 19.66 4.27 -13.30
CA ASN A 122 18.65 3.50 -12.59
C ASN A 122 17.43 4.36 -12.18
N GLY A 123 17.16 5.46 -12.85
CA GLY A 123 15.97 6.27 -12.59
C GLY A 123 14.69 5.54 -12.97
N GLY A 124 13.55 5.92 -12.37
CA GLY A 124 12.24 5.39 -12.72
C GLY A 124 11.85 4.11 -11.98
N ASP A 125 12.24 3.97 -10.72
CA ASP A 125 11.84 2.85 -9.88
C ASP A 125 10.65 3.18 -8.97
N ASP A 126 9.69 2.25 -8.93
CA ASP A 126 8.64 2.21 -7.90
C ASP A 126 9.26 1.88 -6.53
N ALA A 127 8.71 2.47 -5.46
CA ALA A 127 9.14 2.04 -4.13
C ALA A 127 8.66 0.63 -3.81
N PHE A 128 7.38 0.32 -4.14
CA PHE A 128 6.80 -1.00 -3.94
C PHE A 128 5.72 -1.29 -4.98
N GLY A 129 5.68 -2.53 -5.50
CA GLY A 129 4.63 -2.84 -6.46
C GLY A 129 4.65 -4.25 -7.01
N GLY A 130 3.75 -4.49 -7.97
CA GLY A 130 3.65 -5.74 -8.71
C GLY A 130 2.50 -5.73 -9.70
N ASN A 131 2.62 -6.52 -10.75
CA ASN A 131 1.56 -6.66 -11.73
C ASN A 131 1.21 -8.12 -12.02
N ARG A 132 -0.02 -8.36 -12.51
CA ARG A 132 -0.52 -9.70 -12.89
C ARG A 132 -0.49 -10.73 -11.76
N LYS A 133 -0.57 -10.30 -10.49
CA LYS A 133 -0.57 -11.19 -9.33
C LYS A 133 -1.99 -11.39 -8.80
N LYS A 134 -2.22 -12.54 -8.16
CA LYS A 134 -3.54 -12.94 -7.64
C LYS A 134 -3.47 -13.22 -6.15
N ASN A 135 -4.62 -13.01 -5.47
CA ASN A 135 -4.73 -13.24 -4.04
C ASN A 135 -3.69 -12.43 -3.27
N ILE A 136 -3.81 -11.12 -3.35
CA ILE A 136 -2.90 -10.17 -2.71
C ILE A 136 -3.67 -9.36 -1.66
N ILE A 137 -3.11 -9.23 -0.46
CA ILE A 137 -3.59 -8.26 0.53
C ILE A 137 -2.40 -7.52 1.13
N ILE A 138 -2.41 -6.19 0.99
CA ILE A 138 -1.42 -5.28 1.56
C ILE A 138 -2.15 -4.40 2.58
N ASP A 139 -1.75 -4.52 3.84
CA ASP A 139 -2.49 -3.98 4.98
C ASP A 139 -1.57 -3.17 5.91
N HIS A 140 -1.98 -1.96 6.26
CA HIS A 140 -1.25 -1.08 7.19
C HIS A 140 0.24 -0.91 6.84
N CYS A 141 0.57 -0.74 5.56
CA CYS A 141 1.93 -0.47 5.12
C CYS A 141 2.12 1.02 4.77
N SER A 142 3.34 1.53 4.90
CA SER A 142 3.71 2.89 4.50
C SER A 142 4.72 2.85 3.36
N MET A 143 4.46 3.57 2.28
CA MET A 143 5.32 3.66 1.10
C MET A 143 5.64 5.12 0.79
N SER A 144 6.92 5.41 0.47
CA SER A 144 7.37 6.78 0.20
C SER A 144 8.62 6.82 -0.66
N TRP A 145 8.88 8.01 -1.25
CA TRP A 145 10.14 8.41 -1.84
C TRP A 145 10.54 7.60 -3.07
N SER A 146 9.57 7.23 -3.90
CA SER A 146 9.82 6.63 -5.21
C SER A 146 10.32 7.67 -6.21
N ASP A 147 10.98 7.21 -7.24
CA ASP A 147 11.36 8.01 -8.38
C ASP A 147 10.33 7.93 -9.52
N ASP A 148 9.66 6.79 -9.66
CA ASP A 148 8.44 6.61 -10.47
C ASP A 148 7.21 6.57 -9.55
N GLU A 149 6.45 5.50 -9.43
CA GLU A 149 5.31 5.42 -8.52
C GLU A 149 5.70 4.96 -7.11
N VAL A 150 4.96 5.47 -6.13
CA VAL A 150 5.14 5.01 -4.74
C VAL A 150 4.65 3.58 -4.57
N PHE A 151 3.45 3.26 -5.10
CA PHE A 151 2.82 1.96 -4.89
C PHE A 151 1.90 1.57 -6.03
N SER A 152 2.33 0.61 -6.85
CA SER A 152 1.56 0.15 -8.02
C SER A 152 1.20 -1.32 -7.93
N ILE A 153 -0.11 -1.65 -7.95
CA ILE A 153 -0.64 -3.02 -8.03
C ILE A 153 -1.73 -3.07 -9.09
N TYR A 154 -1.46 -3.75 -10.20
CA TYR A 154 -2.38 -3.75 -11.34
C TYR A 154 -2.34 -5.00 -12.21
N GLY A 155 -3.40 -5.21 -13.01
CA GLY A 155 -3.51 -6.30 -13.97
C GLY A 155 -3.64 -7.70 -13.35
N GLY A 156 -3.89 -7.77 -12.04
CA GLY A 156 -4.06 -9.02 -11.30
C GLY A 156 -5.53 -9.35 -11.01
N ASP A 157 -5.76 -10.16 -9.96
CA ASP A 157 -7.08 -10.59 -9.53
C ASP A 157 -7.13 -10.81 -8.02
N SER A 158 -8.31 -10.63 -7.41
CA SER A 158 -8.56 -10.92 -5.99
C SER A 158 -7.57 -10.18 -5.07
N THR A 159 -7.53 -8.85 -5.22
CA THR A 159 -6.59 -7.98 -4.51
C THR A 159 -7.33 -7.08 -3.52
N THR A 160 -6.75 -6.89 -2.34
CA THR A 160 -7.16 -5.84 -1.39
C THR A 160 -5.95 -4.99 -0.99
N LEU A 161 -6.12 -3.67 -1.09
CA LEU A 161 -5.19 -2.65 -0.60
C LEU A 161 -5.93 -1.87 0.49
N GLN A 162 -5.57 -2.09 1.74
CA GLN A 162 -6.29 -1.48 2.86
C GLN A 162 -5.35 -0.81 3.88
N TRP A 163 -5.75 0.35 4.38
CA TRP A 163 -5.06 1.08 5.44
C TRP A 163 -3.61 1.45 5.12
N ASN A 164 -3.25 1.64 3.85
CA ASN A 164 -1.88 1.98 3.45
C ASN A 164 -1.68 3.49 3.34
N LEU A 165 -0.51 3.97 3.75
CA LEU A 165 -0.04 5.33 3.56
C LEU A 165 0.86 5.38 2.31
N ILE A 166 0.45 6.17 1.32
CA ILE A 166 1.16 6.40 0.05
C ILE A 166 1.53 7.88 -0.01
N ALA A 167 2.80 8.21 0.15
CA ALA A 167 3.14 9.61 0.32
C ALA A 167 4.52 10.00 -0.21
N GLU A 168 4.61 11.27 -0.60
CA GLU A 168 5.88 11.92 -0.93
C GLU A 168 6.71 11.17 -1.99
N PRO A 169 6.16 10.82 -3.17
CA PRO A 169 7.00 10.51 -4.31
C PRO A 169 7.93 11.69 -4.60
N LEU A 170 9.11 11.42 -5.12
CA LEU A 170 10.09 12.44 -5.48
C LEU A 170 9.71 13.04 -6.85
N ASN A 171 9.45 14.34 -6.90
CA ASN A 171 8.90 14.98 -8.09
C ASN A 171 9.96 15.28 -9.15
N TYR A 172 10.91 16.17 -8.86
CA TYR A 172 12.05 16.43 -9.75
C TYR A 172 13.27 15.76 -9.15
N SER A 173 13.40 14.47 -9.47
CA SER A 173 14.46 13.60 -8.98
C SER A 173 15.26 13.07 -10.18
N TYR A 174 15.32 11.77 -10.37
CA TYR A 174 16.14 11.14 -11.41
C TYR A 174 15.32 10.33 -12.41
N HIS A 175 14.01 10.55 -12.46
CA HIS A 175 13.15 9.91 -13.45
C HIS A 175 13.45 10.42 -14.86
N TYR A 176 13.53 9.52 -15.83
CA TYR A 176 13.64 9.83 -17.25
C TYR A 176 13.10 8.69 -18.12
N GLU A 177 12.69 9.03 -19.33
CA GLU A 177 12.35 8.05 -20.36
C GLU A 177 13.42 8.06 -21.48
N THR A 178 13.53 6.94 -22.20
CA THR A 178 14.51 6.83 -23.29
C THR A 178 14.30 7.93 -24.34
N GLY A 179 15.28 8.78 -24.51
CA GLY A 179 15.25 9.90 -25.46
C GLY A 179 15.07 11.27 -24.81
N ASP A 180 14.84 11.34 -23.52
CA ASP A 180 14.81 12.60 -22.79
C ASP A 180 16.19 13.30 -22.82
N LYS A 181 16.13 14.63 -22.70
CA LYS A 181 17.33 15.48 -22.65
C LYS A 181 17.69 15.91 -21.24
N ASP A 182 16.79 15.72 -20.30
CA ASP A 182 16.90 16.06 -18.89
C ASP A 182 15.98 15.18 -18.08
N PHE A 183 16.16 15.11 -16.77
CA PHE A 183 15.23 14.44 -15.87
C PHE A 183 13.87 15.15 -15.89
N GLU A 184 12.81 14.35 -15.84
CA GLU A 184 11.46 14.88 -15.86
C GLU A 184 10.84 14.96 -14.45
N LYS A 185 9.85 15.84 -14.32
CA LYS A 185 9.04 15.90 -13.11
C LYS A 185 8.02 14.76 -13.13
N HIS A 186 8.03 13.95 -12.08
CA HIS A 186 7.13 12.81 -11.95
C HIS A 186 6.26 12.91 -10.68
N GLY A 187 6.71 12.41 -9.55
CA GLY A 187 6.03 12.60 -8.27
C GLY A 187 4.68 11.88 -8.15
N TYR A 188 4.58 10.61 -8.56
CA TYR A 188 3.32 9.89 -8.73
C TYR A 188 3.00 8.89 -7.61
N GLY A 189 1.70 8.81 -7.24
CA GLY A 189 1.23 7.91 -6.19
C GLY A 189 1.24 6.45 -6.60
N GLY A 190 0.43 6.05 -7.59
CA GLY A 190 0.42 4.65 -8.03
C GLY A 190 -0.59 4.30 -9.12
N ILE A 191 -0.35 3.17 -9.77
CA ILE A 191 -1.28 2.56 -10.74
C ILE A 191 -1.97 1.39 -10.04
N TRP A 192 -3.31 1.46 -9.92
CA TRP A 192 -4.11 0.43 -9.28
C TRP A 192 -5.18 -0.11 -10.21
N GLY A 193 -5.37 -1.42 -10.20
CA GLY A 193 -6.41 -2.05 -10.99
C GLY A 193 -6.23 -3.55 -11.14
N GLY A 194 -7.20 -4.18 -11.75
CA GLY A 194 -7.22 -5.62 -12.01
C GLY A 194 -8.64 -6.13 -12.13
N LYS A 195 -8.78 -7.42 -12.35
CA LYS A 195 -10.08 -8.07 -12.53
C LYS A 195 -11.01 -7.82 -11.34
N HIS A 196 -10.48 -7.96 -10.12
CA HIS A 196 -11.17 -7.69 -8.85
C HIS A 196 -10.20 -7.04 -7.87
N LEU A 197 -10.29 -5.72 -7.69
CA LEU A 197 -9.50 -4.99 -6.72
C LEU A 197 -10.39 -4.17 -5.80
N THR A 198 -10.20 -4.33 -4.49
CA THR A 198 -10.76 -3.43 -3.47
C THR A 198 -9.63 -2.59 -2.89
N ALA A 199 -9.84 -1.28 -2.84
CA ALA A 199 -8.93 -0.33 -2.19
C ALA A 199 -9.72 0.54 -1.23
N HIS A 200 -9.44 0.42 0.08
CA HIS A 200 -10.17 1.16 1.09
C HIS A 200 -9.28 1.64 2.24
N HIS A 201 -9.67 2.76 2.84
CA HIS A 201 -8.97 3.36 3.98
C HIS A 201 -7.48 3.65 3.72
N ASN A 202 -7.09 3.84 2.46
CA ASN A 202 -5.75 4.28 2.14
C ASN A 202 -5.67 5.80 2.17
N LEU A 203 -4.48 6.33 2.45
CA LEU A 203 -4.16 7.75 2.37
C LEU A 203 -3.13 7.99 1.28
N PHE A 204 -3.51 8.81 0.28
CA PHE A 204 -2.56 9.43 -0.62
C PHE A 204 -2.25 10.85 -0.13
N ALA A 205 -0.97 11.19 0.03
CA ALA A 205 -0.56 12.50 0.49
C ALA A 205 0.66 13.05 -0.26
N HIS A 206 0.58 14.31 -0.71
CA HIS A 206 1.69 15.01 -1.38
C HIS A 206 2.15 14.34 -2.68
N CYS A 207 1.25 13.73 -3.45
CA CYS A 207 1.55 13.20 -4.77
C CYS A 207 1.11 14.17 -5.86
N VAL A 208 1.94 14.39 -6.88
CA VAL A 208 1.62 15.26 -8.01
C VAL A 208 0.40 14.72 -8.76
N SER A 209 0.38 13.41 -9.02
CA SER A 209 -0.62 12.71 -9.82
C SER A 209 -0.75 11.25 -9.39
N ARG A 210 -1.61 10.47 -10.04
CA ARG A 210 -1.83 9.04 -9.77
C ARG A 210 -2.26 8.74 -8.32
N ASN A 211 -3.38 9.35 -7.89
CA ASN A 211 -3.94 9.18 -6.53
C ASN A 211 -5.25 8.35 -6.46
N PRO A 212 -5.35 7.14 -7.05
CA PRO A 212 -4.43 6.52 -7.99
C PRO A 212 -4.74 6.84 -9.47
N ARG A 213 -3.93 6.37 -10.43
CA ARG A 213 -4.35 6.09 -11.79
C ARG A 213 -4.95 4.69 -11.82
N PHE A 214 -6.16 4.53 -12.33
CA PHE A 214 -6.69 3.20 -12.61
C PHE A 214 -5.97 2.59 -13.82
N ASN A 215 -5.72 1.27 -13.77
CA ASN A 215 -4.95 0.56 -14.77
C ASN A 215 -5.54 0.72 -16.19
N GLY A 216 -6.83 0.54 -16.35
CA GLY A 216 -7.53 0.77 -17.62
C GLY A 216 -6.92 -0.02 -18.79
N ALA A 217 -6.45 0.69 -19.82
CA ALA A 217 -5.95 0.09 -21.05
C ALA A 217 -4.57 -0.59 -20.94
N ARG A 218 -3.91 -0.56 -19.76
CA ARG A 218 -2.53 -1.05 -19.64
C ARG A 218 -2.46 -2.58 -19.69
N LEU A 219 -2.93 -3.28 -18.66
CA LEU A 219 -2.85 -4.74 -18.55
C LEU A 219 -4.19 -5.34 -18.15
N GLY A 220 -4.73 -6.28 -18.96
CA GLY A 220 -5.88 -7.10 -18.56
C GLY A 220 -7.18 -6.33 -18.31
N ALA A 221 -7.38 -5.21 -18.96
CA ALA A 221 -8.43 -4.24 -18.65
C ALA A 221 -9.86 -4.66 -19.06
N ASP A 222 -10.03 -5.72 -19.86
CA ASP A 222 -11.35 -6.11 -20.37
C ASP A 222 -12.34 -6.52 -19.27
N GLU A 223 -11.82 -7.04 -18.17
CA GLU A 223 -12.60 -7.49 -17.02
C GLU A 223 -12.29 -6.68 -15.75
N GLU A 224 -11.68 -5.50 -15.90
CA GLU A 224 -11.28 -4.70 -14.74
C GLU A 224 -12.49 -4.24 -13.95
N LEU A 225 -12.46 -4.54 -12.64
CA LEU A 225 -13.43 -4.09 -11.64
C LEU A 225 -12.68 -3.60 -10.40
N VAL A 226 -12.81 -2.30 -10.12
CA VAL A 226 -12.19 -1.68 -8.95
C VAL A 226 -13.24 -1.10 -8.03
N ASP A 227 -13.21 -1.50 -6.77
CA ASP A 227 -13.92 -0.86 -5.67
C ASP A 227 -12.95 0.07 -4.94
N PHE A 228 -13.05 1.37 -5.22
CA PHE A 228 -12.26 2.43 -4.61
C PHE A 228 -13.13 3.20 -3.63
N SER A 229 -13.17 2.72 -2.40
CA SER A 229 -14.12 3.17 -1.39
C SER A 229 -13.42 3.57 -0.08
N ASN A 230 -13.93 4.60 0.59
CA ASN A 230 -13.42 4.96 1.91
C ASN A 230 -11.91 5.28 1.95
N ASN A 231 -11.37 6.00 0.94
CA ASN A 231 -9.98 6.47 0.94
C ASN A 231 -9.90 7.96 1.24
N VAL A 232 -8.72 8.42 1.63
CA VAL A 232 -8.40 9.84 1.81
C VAL A 232 -7.36 10.27 0.78
N ILE A 233 -7.64 11.35 0.05
CA ILE A 233 -6.73 11.93 -0.93
C ILE A 233 -6.42 13.37 -0.49
N TYR A 234 -5.14 13.64 -0.23
CA TYR A 234 -4.68 14.91 0.28
C TYR A 234 -3.59 15.54 -0.56
N ASN A 235 -3.72 16.85 -0.82
CA ASN A 235 -2.66 17.70 -1.38
C ASN A 235 -2.07 17.18 -2.71
N TRP A 236 -2.93 16.71 -3.63
CA TRP A 236 -2.54 16.40 -5.01
C TRP A 236 -2.28 17.68 -5.79
N GLU A 237 -1.35 17.65 -6.75
CA GLU A 237 -1.07 18.84 -7.57
C GLU A 237 -1.95 18.89 -8.83
N HIS A 238 -1.92 17.83 -9.66
CA HIS A 238 -2.58 17.78 -10.97
C HIS A 238 -3.77 16.82 -11.04
N ASN A 239 -3.56 15.56 -10.71
CA ASN A 239 -4.65 14.58 -10.75
C ASN A 239 -4.86 13.94 -9.38
N SER A 240 -6.11 14.00 -8.92
CA SER A 240 -6.61 13.09 -7.92
C SER A 240 -6.69 11.67 -8.51
N VAL A 241 -7.87 11.08 -8.63
CA VAL A 241 -8.11 9.82 -9.32
C VAL A 241 -8.28 10.05 -10.82
N TYR A 242 -7.72 9.19 -11.68
CA TYR A 242 -7.94 9.28 -13.12
C TYR A 242 -7.68 7.96 -13.86
N GLY A 243 -7.89 7.93 -15.17
CA GLY A 243 -7.64 6.76 -16.02
C GLY A 243 -8.88 5.90 -16.21
N GLY A 244 -8.70 4.60 -16.23
CA GLY A 244 -9.79 3.64 -16.23
C GLY A 244 -10.44 3.40 -17.59
N GLU A 245 -9.67 3.32 -18.65
CA GLU A 245 -10.15 3.03 -20.00
C GLU A 245 -10.77 1.62 -20.06
N GLY A 246 -12.05 1.52 -20.38
CA GLY A 246 -12.79 0.27 -20.61
C GLY A 246 -13.22 -0.51 -19.35
N GLY A 247 -12.75 -0.15 -18.16
CA GLY A 247 -13.04 -0.86 -16.92
C GLY A 247 -14.34 -0.43 -16.23
N LYS A 248 -14.58 -0.98 -15.03
CA LYS A 248 -15.71 -0.68 -14.14
C LYS A 248 -15.19 -0.23 -12.78
N TYR A 249 -15.72 0.89 -12.26
CA TYR A 249 -15.18 1.55 -11.09
C TYR A 249 -16.30 2.02 -10.16
N ASN A 250 -16.28 1.59 -8.90
CA ASN A 250 -17.01 2.25 -7.83
C ASN A 250 -16.07 3.23 -7.14
N ILE A 251 -16.46 4.49 -7.05
CA ILE A 251 -15.73 5.55 -6.32
C ILE A 251 -16.68 6.09 -5.27
N THR A 252 -16.61 5.53 -4.07
CA THR A 252 -17.63 5.78 -3.05
C THR A 252 -17.03 6.14 -1.69
N ASN A 253 -17.66 7.14 -1.03
CA ASN A 253 -17.36 7.51 0.34
C ASN A 253 -15.88 7.91 0.59
N ASN A 254 -15.17 8.38 -0.46
CA ASN A 254 -13.80 8.89 -0.30
C ASN A 254 -13.81 10.35 0.17
N TYR A 255 -12.76 10.75 0.86
CA TYR A 255 -12.56 12.12 1.34
C TYR A 255 -11.42 12.79 0.59
N TYR A 256 -11.75 13.83 -0.19
CA TYR A 256 -10.79 14.64 -0.94
C TYR A 256 -10.52 15.93 -0.18
N ARG A 257 -9.27 16.14 0.22
CA ARG A 257 -8.83 17.30 0.99
C ARG A 257 -7.77 18.07 0.22
N PRO A 258 -8.14 19.13 -0.55
CA PRO A 258 -7.16 20.00 -1.20
C PRO A 258 -6.17 20.58 -0.20
N GLY A 259 -4.90 20.64 -0.56
CA GLY A 259 -3.83 21.17 0.27
C GLY A 259 -3.05 22.30 -0.43
N PRO A 260 -1.92 22.74 0.14
CA PRO A 260 -1.15 23.87 -0.39
C PRO A 260 -0.64 23.69 -1.81
N SER A 261 -0.38 22.46 -2.25
CA SER A 261 0.11 22.16 -3.61
C SER A 261 -1.02 21.92 -4.61
N THR A 262 -2.27 21.76 -4.15
CA THR A 262 -3.38 21.42 -5.05
C THR A 262 -3.70 22.56 -6.01
N ASN A 263 -3.61 22.30 -7.32
CA ASN A 263 -3.93 23.29 -8.33
C ASN A 263 -5.43 23.63 -8.28
N ILE A 264 -5.74 24.92 -8.28
CA ILE A 264 -7.11 25.44 -8.19
C ILE A 264 -8.05 24.91 -9.28
N LYS A 265 -7.51 24.58 -10.47
CA LYS A 265 -8.30 24.04 -11.60
C LYS A 265 -8.80 22.62 -11.39
N VAL A 266 -8.26 21.92 -10.38
CA VAL A 266 -8.56 20.49 -10.13
C VAL A 266 -8.90 20.22 -8.66
N GLN A 267 -9.05 21.26 -7.85
CA GLN A 267 -9.30 21.12 -6.40
C GLN A 267 -10.66 20.48 -6.08
N ASP A 268 -11.61 20.56 -6.99
CA ASP A 268 -12.95 20.00 -6.87
C ASP A 268 -13.16 18.70 -7.66
N ARG A 269 -12.08 18.17 -8.26
CA ARG A 269 -12.13 16.95 -9.07
C ARG A 269 -12.11 15.70 -8.19
N ILE A 270 -13.12 14.84 -8.33
CA ILE A 270 -13.15 13.50 -7.78
C ILE A 270 -12.38 12.55 -8.70
N VAL A 271 -12.75 12.53 -10.00
CA VAL A 271 -12.13 11.63 -10.98
C VAL A 271 -12.07 12.28 -12.37
N ASN A 272 -11.01 11.93 -13.10
CA ASN A 272 -10.85 12.26 -14.52
C ASN A 272 -10.80 10.96 -15.36
N PRO A 273 -11.95 10.44 -15.81
CA PRO A 273 -11.99 9.31 -16.74
C PRO A 273 -11.24 9.64 -18.02
N THR A 274 -10.47 8.68 -18.53
CA THR A 274 -9.72 8.82 -19.79
C THR A 274 -10.12 7.76 -20.81
N LYS A 275 -9.83 8.02 -22.09
CA LYS A 275 -9.89 7.06 -23.19
C LYS A 275 -8.63 7.14 -24.03
N ASN A 276 -8.36 6.13 -24.84
CA ASN A 276 -7.29 6.14 -25.82
C ASN A 276 -7.76 5.57 -27.17
N GLU A 277 -6.86 5.41 -28.12
CA GLU A 277 -7.19 4.86 -29.44
C GLU A 277 -7.73 3.44 -29.41
N GLN A 278 -7.36 2.66 -28.40
CA GLN A 278 -7.69 1.24 -28.27
C GLN A 278 -8.95 0.99 -27.47
N ARG A 279 -9.30 1.91 -26.54
CA ARG A 279 -10.38 1.73 -25.55
C ARG A 279 -11.14 3.01 -25.30
N THR A 280 -12.47 2.86 -25.21
CA THR A 280 -13.38 3.91 -24.77
C THR A 280 -13.19 4.21 -23.28
N PHE A 281 -13.88 5.24 -22.79
CA PHE A 281 -14.00 5.49 -21.37
C PHE A 281 -14.53 4.25 -20.64
N GLY A 282 -14.04 4.00 -19.44
CA GLY A 282 -14.64 3.05 -18.52
C GLY A 282 -15.98 3.53 -17.97
N ARG A 283 -16.60 2.73 -17.12
CA ARG A 283 -17.85 3.04 -16.45
C ARG A 283 -17.62 3.31 -14.96
N PHE A 284 -18.12 4.44 -14.49
CA PHE A 284 -17.87 4.95 -13.14
C PHE A 284 -19.19 5.17 -12.39
N TYR A 285 -19.35 4.51 -11.26
CA TYR A 285 -20.31 4.87 -10.23
C TYR A 285 -19.62 5.76 -9.20
N VAL A 286 -20.13 6.98 -8.99
CA VAL A 286 -19.49 8.00 -8.15
C VAL A 286 -20.52 8.54 -7.17
N ASN A 287 -20.39 8.23 -5.87
CA ASN A 287 -21.37 8.60 -4.87
C ASN A 287 -20.80 8.70 -3.44
N GLY A 288 -21.37 9.55 -2.61
CA GLY A 288 -21.02 9.65 -1.18
C GLY A 288 -19.67 10.28 -0.88
N ASN A 289 -18.92 10.73 -1.91
CA ASN A 289 -17.63 11.36 -1.71
C ASN A 289 -17.77 12.78 -1.16
N ILE A 290 -16.87 13.17 -0.26
CA ILE A 290 -16.73 14.55 0.21
C ILE A 290 -15.52 15.19 -0.48
N VAL A 291 -15.75 16.36 -1.08
CA VAL A 291 -14.66 17.23 -1.55
C VAL A 291 -14.67 18.50 -0.70
N GLU A 292 -13.68 18.59 0.18
CA GLU A 292 -13.59 19.67 1.14
C GLU A 292 -13.39 21.02 0.43
N GLY A 293 -14.21 22.01 0.80
CA GLY A 293 -14.23 23.31 0.11
C GLY A 293 -15.15 23.38 -1.12
N ALA A 294 -15.61 22.25 -1.66
CA ALA A 294 -16.50 22.18 -2.85
C ALA A 294 -17.86 21.61 -2.48
N LYS A 295 -18.70 22.40 -1.81
CA LYS A 295 -20.02 21.98 -1.30
C LYS A 295 -20.94 21.44 -2.39
N GLN A 296 -20.95 22.04 -3.58
CA GLN A 296 -21.80 21.60 -4.70
C GLN A 296 -21.38 20.19 -5.20
N VAL A 297 -20.07 19.94 -5.31
CA VAL A 297 -19.53 18.62 -5.69
C VAL A 297 -19.82 17.58 -4.62
N THR A 298 -19.70 17.93 -3.35
CA THR A 298 -20.07 17.03 -2.24
C THR A 298 -21.55 16.66 -2.27
N GLN A 299 -22.44 17.59 -2.61
CA GLN A 299 -23.89 17.34 -2.73
C GLN A 299 -24.27 16.58 -4.00
N ASN A 300 -23.52 16.76 -5.09
CA ASN A 300 -23.70 16.08 -6.35
C ASN A 300 -22.33 15.68 -6.93
N ASN A 301 -21.89 14.47 -6.61
CA ASN A 301 -20.57 13.99 -6.98
C ASN A 301 -20.32 13.94 -8.50
N LEU A 302 -21.38 13.91 -9.32
CA LEU A 302 -21.22 13.94 -10.78
C LEU A 302 -20.62 15.25 -11.28
N LEU A 303 -20.69 16.34 -10.52
CA LEU A 303 -20.01 17.60 -10.83
C LEU A 303 -18.48 17.48 -10.67
N GLY A 304 -18.01 16.54 -9.87
CA GLY A 304 -16.57 16.25 -9.67
C GLY A 304 -15.99 15.25 -10.69
N VAL A 305 -16.81 14.76 -11.62
CA VAL A 305 -16.35 13.93 -12.74
C VAL A 305 -15.93 14.85 -13.89
N HIS A 306 -14.65 15.14 -13.99
CA HIS A 306 -14.10 15.97 -15.05
C HIS A 306 -13.58 15.04 -16.16
N MET A 307 -14.21 15.05 -17.31
CA MET A 307 -13.82 14.24 -18.46
C MET A 307 -13.93 15.03 -19.75
N GLU A 308 -13.05 14.75 -20.66
CA GLU A 308 -13.15 15.19 -22.05
C GLU A 308 -14.11 14.27 -22.83
N GLY A 309 -14.64 14.74 -23.94
CA GLY A 309 -15.52 13.95 -24.80
C GLY A 309 -16.88 14.58 -25.05
N THR A 310 -17.76 13.84 -25.70
CA THR A 310 -19.12 14.27 -26.07
C THR A 310 -20.09 14.05 -24.88
N SER A 311 -21.31 14.64 -25.03
CA SER A 311 -22.38 14.35 -24.05
C SER A 311 -22.75 12.86 -24.04
N GLN A 312 -22.66 12.17 -25.19
CA GLN A 312 -22.90 10.73 -25.28
C GLN A 312 -21.80 9.93 -24.58
N ASP A 313 -20.52 10.33 -24.67
CA ASP A 313 -19.43 9.72 -23.92
C ASP A 313 -19.71 9.81 -22.40
N ARG A 314 -20.16 10.99 -21.93
CA ARG A 314 -20.50 11.17 -20.51
C ARG A 314 -21.66 10.28 -20.05
N ILE A 315 -22.72 10.16 -20.85
CA ILE A 315 -23.85 9.26 -20.55
C ILE A 315 -23.37 7.81 -20.45
N ASN A 316 -22.51 7.37 -21.34
CA ASN A 316 -21.99 6.01 -21.37
C ASN A 316 -21.01 5.74 -20.21
N THR A 317 -20.29 6.77 -19.75
CA THR A 317 -19.28 6.69 -18.69
C THR A 317 -19.91 6.63 -17.29
N ILE A 318 -20.98 7.35 -17.04
CA ILE A 318 -21.62 7.39 -15.72
C ILE A 318 -22.53 6.17 -15.53
N ALA A 319 -22.25 5.39 -14.50
CA ALA A 319 -23.10 4.29 -14.07
C ALA A 319 -24.16 4.78 -13.07
N ALA A 320 -25.43 4.43 -13.32
CA ALA A 320 -26.56 4.81 -12.44
C ALA A 320 -26.57 4.02 -11.12
N HIS A 321 -25.99 2.84 -11.10
CA HIS A 321 -25.94 1.95 -9.95
C HIS A 321 -24.52 1.44 -9.74
N PRO A 322 -24.13 1.09 -8.48
CA PRO A 322 -22.84 0.51 -8.22
C PRO A 322 -22.69 -0.85 -8.91
N PHE A 323 -21.48 -1.17 -9.29
CA PHE A 323 -21.11 -2.52 -9.72
C PHE A 323 -21.07 -3.44 -8.49
N GLU A 324 -21.43 -4.69 -8.71
CA GLU A 324 -21.43 -5.70 -7.64
C GLU A 324 -19.99 -6.00 -7.18
N VAL A 325 -19.75 -5.84 -5.88
CA VAL A 325 -18.46 -6.05 -5.22
C VAL A 325 -18.68 -6.74 -3.87
N ILE A 326 -17.60 -7.15 -3.21
CA ILE A 326 -17.67 -7.64 -1.83
C ILE A 326 -17.96 -6.44 -0.91
N ASN A 327 -19.07 -6.47 -0.22
CA ASN A 327 -19.48 -5.39 0.65
C ASN A 327 -18.44 -5.12 1.75
N LEU A 328 -18.05 -3.86 1.88
CA LEU A 328 -17.34 -3.32 3.02
C LEU A 328 -18.34 -2.88 4.11
N PRO A 329 -17.90 -2.73 5.37
CA PRO A 329 -18.71 -2.08 6.40
C PRO A 329 -19.20 -0.71 5.93
N ILE A 330 -20.46 -0.38 6.24
CA ILE A 330 -21.04 0.90 5.82
C ILE A 330 -20.40 2.03 6.64
N GLU A 331 -19.82 2.99 5.92
CA GLU A 331 -19.16 4.14 6.51
C GLU A 331 -19.29 5.35 5.58
N ASN A 332 -19.51 6.54 6.12
CA ASN A 332 -19.52 7.76 5.31
C ASN A 332 -18.11 8.38 5.19
N ALA A 333 -17.91 9.26 4.21
CA ALA A 333 -16.60 9.85 3.94
C ALA A 333 -16.01 10.67 5.12
N ALA A 334 -16.84 11.26 5.98
CA ALA A 334 -16.34 11.99 7.14
C ALA A 334 -15.81 11.05 8.24
N GLU A 335 -16.50 9.93 8.48
CA GLU A 335 -16.02 8.87 9.37
C GLU A 335 -14.75 8.22 8.81
N THR A 336 -14.73 7.96 7.50
CA THR A 336 -13.54 7.49 6.77
C THR A 336 -12.32 8.36 7.06
N PHE A 337 -12.46 9.69 6.94
CA PHE A 337 -11.35 10.61 7.21
C PHE A 337 -10.77 10.41 8.61
N LEU A 338 -11.61 10.40 9.63
CA LEU A 338 -11.17 10.26 11.02
C LEU A 338 -10.46 8.94 11.28
N LYS A 339 -11.05 7.82 10.84
CA LYS A 339 -10.47 6.49 11.03
C LYS A 339 -9.17 6.30 10.24
N THR A 340 -9.13 6.82 9.01
CA THR A 340 -7.91 6.72 8.18
C THR A 340 -6.76 7.47 8.83
N ILE A 341 -6.96 8.68 9.31
CA ILE A 341 -5.93 9.45 10.02
C ILE A 341 -5.43 8.70 11.26
N GLU A 342 -6.33 8.05 11.99
CA GLU A 342 -5.97 7.28 13.18
C GLU A 342 -5.16 6.01 12.85
N LYS A 343 -5.54 5.25 11.80
CA LYS A 343 -5.10 3.85 11.61
C LYS A 343 -4.18 3.59 10.42
N VAL A 344 -4.08 4.51 9.46
CA VAL A 344 -3.36 4.29 8.20
C VAL A 344 -1.85 4.14 8.38
N GLY A 345 -1.22 3.36 7.49
CA GLY A 345 0.21 3.12 7.44
C GLY A 345 0.68 2.07 8.46
N ALA A 346 1.97 1.99 8.70
CA ALA A 346 2.57 1.12 9.74
C ALA A 346 2.23 1.67 11.14
N SER A 347 0.92 1.75 11.42
CA SER A 347 0.35 2.49 12.54
C SER A 347 0.46 1.81 13.88
N PHE A 348 0.83 0.53 13.92
CA PHE A 348 1.11 -0.15 15.19
C PHE A 348 2.20 0.61 15.96
N LYS A 349 3.23 1.08 15.26
CA LYS A 349 4.22 2.01 15.80
C LYS A 349 4.63 2.99 14.68
N ARG A 350 4.00 4.17 14.60
CA ARG A 350 4.35 5.18 13.59
C ARG A 350 5.71 5.79 13.87
N ASP A 351 6.53 5.91 12.85
CA ASP A 351 7.77 6.69 12.92
C ASP A 351 7.54 8.18 12.67
N THR A 352 8.61 8.95 12.75
CA THR A 352 8.55 10.42 12.66
C THR A 352 8.11 10.93 11.30
N LEU A 353 8.37 10.18 10.21
CA LEU A 353 7.91 10.56 8.87
C LEU A 353 6.40 10.37 8.75
N ASP A 354 5.89 9.18 9.09
CA ASP A 354 4.45 8.90 9.04
C ASP A 354 3.66 9.85 9.95
N GLN A 355 4.19 10.14 11.16
CA GLN A 355 3.58 11.12 12.09
C GLN A 355 3.51 12.50 11.47
N ARG A 356 4.60 12.98 10.83
CA ARG A 356 4.62 14.30 10.17
C ARG A 356 3.61 14.36 9.03
N ILE A 357 3.54 13.31 8.18
CA ILE A 357 2.58 13.27 7.06
C ILE A 357 1.13 13.34 7.60
N ILE A 358 0.81 12.57 8.62
CA ILE A 358 -0.51 12.63 9.26
C ILE A 358 -0.80 14.02 9.82
N GLU A 359 0.18 14.63 10.47
CA GLU A 359 0.04 16.01 10.98
C GLU A 359 -0.13 17.05 9.86
N ASP A 360 0.55 16.87 8.73
CA ASP A 360 0.38 17.70 7.55
C ASP A 360 -1.04 17.60 6.98
N VAL A 361 -1.61 16.40 6.92
CA VAL A 361 -3.00 16.20 6.53
C VAL A 361 -3.95 16.93 7.49
N ILE A 362 -3.77 16.76 8.79
CA ILE A 362 -4.63 17.39 9.81
C ILE A 362 -4.55 18.93 9.73
N LYS A 363 -3.35 19.48 9.65
CA LYS A 363 -3.06 20.92 9.70
C LYS A 363 -3.09 21.60 8.33
N ARG A 364 -3.38 20.87 7.24
CA ARG A 364 -3.38 21.38 5.85
C ARG A 364 -2.07 22.05 5.47
N ARG A 365 -0.98 21.37 5.68
CA ARG A 365 0.36 21.84 5.34
C ARG A 365 1.14 20.78 4.56
N GLY A 366 2.42 21.00 4.36
CA GLY A 366 3.29 20.13 3.55
C GLY A 366 3.32 20.54 2.09
N ARG A 367 4.10 19.83 1.30
CA ARG A 367 4.36 20.17 -0.10
C ARG A 367 4.76 18.95 -0.90
N ILE A 368 4.78 19.07 -2.22
CA ILE A 368 5.49 18.19 -3.14
C ILE A 368 6.99 18.38 -2.91
N ILE A 369 7.76 17.29 -2.94
CA ILE A 369 9.21 17.29 -2.68
C ILE A 369 9.97 16.67 -3.85
N ASP A 370 11.24 17.08 -4.01
CA ASP A 370 12.11 16.59 -5.09
C ASP A 370 13.09 15.51 -4.60
N VAL A 371 13.50 15.60 -3.34
CA VAL A 371 14.43 14.68 -2.67
C VAL A 371 13.86 14.35 -1.29
N GLN A 372 14.12 13.15 -0.77
CA GLN A 372 13.70 12.73 0.58
C GLN A 372 14.03 13.81 1.63
N GLY A 373 13.05 14.09 2.51
CA GLY A 373 13.17 15.17 3.49
C GLY A 373 12.93 16.58 2.93
N GLY A 374 12.59 16.70 1.64
CA GLY A 374 12.31 17.98 0.99
C GLY A 374 13.55 18.81 0.65
N TYR A 375 14.70 18.18 0.53
CA TYR A 375 15.91 18.79 0.01
C TYR A 375 15.78 19.13 -1.48
N PRO A 376 16.52 20.13 -2.00
CA PRO A 376 16.55 20.45 -3.42
C PRO A 376 17.11 19.28 -4.26
N HIS A 377 16.68 19.20 -5.53
CA HIS A 377 17.29 18.30 -6.52
C HIS A 377 18.80 18.46 -6.57
N GLY A 378 19.52 17.35 -6.73
CA GLY A 378 20.99 17.33 -6.78
C GLY A 378 21.68 17.38 -5.40
N THR A 379 20.93 17.48 -4.28
CA THR A 379 21.55 17.36 -2.95
C THR A 379 22.19 15.98 -2.79
N PRO A 380 23.48 15.85 -2.43
CA PRO A 380 24.14 14.56 -2.21
C PRO A 380 23.39 13.68 -1.20
N PHE A 381 23.31 12.38 -1.47
CA PHE A 381 22.51 11.46 -0.63
C PHE A 381 22.94 11.47 0.85
N ASP A 382 24.25 11.54 1.12
CA ASP A 382 24.82 11.60 2.45
C ASP A 382 24.34 12.81 3.29
N GLN A 383 24.00 13.91 2.62
CA GLN A 383 23.42 15.10 3.25
C GLN A 383 21.93 14.96 3.55
N THR A 384 21.27 13.96 3.02
CA THR A 384 19.83 13.69 3.21
C THR A 384 19.54 12.66 4.30
N LEU A 385 20.55 12.09 4.92
CA LEU A 385 20.43 11.01 5.91
C LEU A 385 19.55 11.38 7.12
N THR A 386 19.49 12.67 7.47
CA THR A 386 18.62 13.16 8.56
C THR A 386 17.12 13.08 8.25
N ALA A 387 16.76 12.87 6.97
CA ALA A 387 15.36 12.65 6.58
C ALA A 387 14.85 11.25 6.97
N TRP A 388 15.75 10.28 7.12
CA TRP A 388 15.42 8.91 7.42
C TRP A 388 15.12 8.74 8.92
N PRO A 389 13.91 8.26 9.28
CA PRO A 389 13.60 7.99 10.67
C PRO A 389 14.53 6.95 11.29
N THR A 390 15.02 7.21 12.48
CA THR A 390 15.73 6.20 13.27
C THR A 390 14.70 5.27 13.90
N LEU A 391 14.75 3.98 13.55
CA LEU A 391 13.90 2.95 14.13
C LEU A 391 14.68 2.20 15.21
N LYS A 392 14.20 2.27 16.44
CA LYS A 392 14.86 1.66 17.59
C LYS A 392 14.31 0.27 17.85
N MET A 393 15.20 -0.64 18.21
CA MET A 393 14.84 -1.95 18.73
C MET A 393 14.56 -1.83 20.22
N GLU A 394 13.43 -2.34 20.67
CA GLU A 394 13.03 -2.38 22.08
C GLU A 394 12.38 -3.73 22.41
N ASN A 395 12.53 -4.19 23.66
CA ASN A 395 11.74 -5.28 24.22
C ASN A 395 11.66 -6.56 23.35
N LEU A 396 12.81 -7.09 22.94
CA LEU A 396 12.84 -8.41 22.30
C LEU A 396 12.29 -9.45 23.30
N LEU A 397 11.20 -10.11 22.91
CA LEU A 397 10.60 -11.17 23.69
C LEU A 397 11.39 -12.47 23.50
N LEU A 398 11.54 -13.25 24.60
CA LEU A 398 12.20 -14.55 24.54
C LEU A 398 11.34 -15.55 23.75
N ASP A 399 11.96 -16.19 22.77
CA ASP A 399 11.43 -17.26 21.92
C ASP A 399 12.51 -18.35 21.90
N SER A 400 12.36 -19.39 22.73
CA SER A 400 13.43 -20.35 23.02
C SER A 400 13.58 -21.43 21.96
N ASP A 401 12.53 -21.80 21.28
CA ASP A 401 12.52 -22.82 20.25
C ASP A 401 12.52 -22.25 18.80
N HIS A 402 12.51 -20.91 18.71
CA HIS A 402 12.61 -20.17 17.44
C HIS A 402 11.50 -20.47 16.44
N ASP A 403 10.26 -20.55 16.92
CA ASP A 403 9.09 -20.78 16.08
C ASP A 403 8.33 -19.50 15.73
N GLY A 404 8.72 -18.36 16.29
CA GLY A 404 8.15 -17.03 16.07
C GLY A 404 7.06 -16.64 17.07
N ILE A 405 6.80 -17.48 18.08
CA ILE A 405 5.88 -17.20 19.19
C ILE A 405 6.70 -16.99 20.47
N PRO A 406 6.52 -15.89 21.20
CA PRO A 406 7.23 -15.70 22.47
C PRO A 406 6.79 -16.68 23.54
N ASN A 407 7.75 -17.20 24.33
CA ASN A 407 7.52 -18.14 25.42
C ASN A 407 6.38 -17.71 26.37
N ALA A 408 6.31 -16.42 26.70
CA ALA A 408 5.28 -15.91 27.59
C ALA A 408 3.87 -16.07 27.04
N TRP A 409 3.70 -15.89 25.71
CA TRP A 409 2.41 -16.07 25.05
C TRP A 409 2.05 -17.57 24.95
N GLU A 410 3.01 -18.42 24.63
CA GLU A 410 2.83 -19.86 24.56
C GLU A 410 2.37 -20.43 25.91
N LEU A 411 3.09 -20.13 26.98
CA LEU A 411 2.72 -20.55 28.34
C LEU A 411 1.33 -20.06 28.74
N LEU A 412 0.98 -18.81 28.38
CA LEU A 412 -0.35 -18.27 28.64
C LEU A 412 -1.45 -19.03 27.87
N LYS A 413 -1.15 -19.56 26.69
CA LYS A 413 -2.08 -20.31 25.83
C LYS A 413 -2.02 -21.84 26.03
N GLY A 414 -1.10 -22.34 26.88
CA GLY A 414 -0.91 -23.76 27.14
C GLY A 414 -0.17 -24.49 26.02
N LEU A 415 0.68 -23.78 25.28
CA LEU A 415 1.62 -24.34 24.31
C LEU A 415 2.95 -24.67 24.99
N ASP A 416 3.84 -25.37 24.29
CA ASP A 416 5.15 -25.79 24.79
C ASP A 416 6.27 -24.93 24.17
N ALA A 417 6.79 -23.96 24.92
CA ALA A 417 7.88 -23.04 24.54
C ALA A 417 9.23 -23.71 24.19
N ASN A 418 9.28 -25.04 24.08
CA ASN A 418 10.43 -25.81 23.62
C ASN A 418 10.07 -26.72 22.43
N ASN A 419 8.94 -26.50 21.77
CA ASN A 419 8.44 -27.33 20.69
C ASN A 419 8.07 -26.52 19.43
N ALA A 420 9.03 -26.09 18.66
CA ALA A 420 8.87 -25.26 17.46
C ALA A 420 7.85 -25.81 16.42
N LYS A 421 7.29 -27.00 16.60
CA LYS A 421 6.31 -27.55 15.67
C LYS A 421 4.90 -27.07 15.96
N ASP A 422 4.62 -26.65 17.17
CA ASP A 422 3.25 -26.33 17.56
C ASP A 422 2.77 -24.98 17.00
N ALA A 423 3.68 -24.06 16.62
CA ALA A 423 3.36 -22.83 15.88
C ALA A 423 2.49 -23.09 14.62
N LYS A 424 2.72 -24.20 13.93
CA LYS A 424 2.02 -24.57 12.69
C LYS A 424 0.70 -25.27 12.96
N TYR A 425 0.45 -25.73 14.18
CA TYR A 425 -0.73 -26.48 14.51
C TYR A 425 -1.96 -25.57 14.67
N PHE A 426 -3.13 -26.15 14.51
CA PHE A 426 -4.43 -25.51 14.66
C PHE A 426 -5.08 -25.97 15.96
N THR A 427 -4.32 -25.97 17.07
CA THR A 427 -4.78 -26.50 18.37
C THR A 427 -5.64 -25.48 19.12
N LEU A 428 -5.36 -24.19 18.98
CA LEU A 428 -6.10 -23.11 19.62
C LEU A 428 -7.27 -22.60 18.79
N SER A 429 -7.25 -22.84 17.48
CA SER A 429 -8.30 -22.45 16.53
C SER A 429 -8.43 -23.49 15.42
N LYS A 430 -9.60 -23.57 14.80
CA LYS A 430 -9.81 -24.34 13.56
C LYS A 430 -9.50 -23.53 12.30
N GLU A 431 -9.37 -22.22 12.41
CA GLU A 431 -9.27 -21.27 11.31
C GLU A 431 -7.83 -20.80 11.09
N TYR A 432 -7.10 -20.58 12.17
CA TYR A 432 -5.74 -20.01 12.16
C TYR A 432 -4.78 -20.95 12.88
N SER A 433 -3.55 -21.03 12.40
CA SER A 433 -2.46 -21.67 13.14
C SER A 433 -2.15 -20.91 14.43
N ASN A 434 -1.47 -21.56 15.38
CA ASN A 434 -1.13 -20.92 16.65
C ASN A 434 -0.27 -19.67 16.41
N LEU A 435 0.68 -19.70 15.45
CA LEU A 435 1.47 -18.53 15.05
C LEU A 435 0.60 -17.40 14.47
N GLU A 436 -0.38 -17.73 13.61
CA GLU A 436 -1.30 -16.70 13.09
C GLU A 436 -2.15 -16.08 14.21
N LEU A 437 -2.57 -16.86 15.20
CA LEU A 437 -3.28 -16.33 16.37
C LEU A 437 -2.41 -15.37 17.18
N TYR A 438 -1.15 -15.72 17.41
CA TYR A 438 -0.19 -14.83 18.05
C TYR A 438 -0.05 -13.53 17.26
N ILE A 439 0.29 -13.61 15.97
CA ILE A 439 0.46 -12.44 15.08
C ILE A 439 -0.78 -11.53 15.08
N ASN A 440 -1.97 -12.11 15.05
CA ASN A 440 -3.21 -11.35 15.06
C ASN A 440 -3.48 -10.70 16.42
N SER A 441 -3.10 -11.36 17.53
CA SER A 441 -3.30 -10.83 18.88
C SER A 441 -2.50 -9.56 19.14
N ILE A 442 -1.33 -9.39 18.50
CA ILE A 442 -0.48 -8.20 18.64
C ILE A 442 -1.22 -6.91 18.33
N VAL A 443 -2.07 -6.91 17.30
CA VAL A 443 -2.74 -5.71 16.80
C VAL A 443 -4.23 -5.62 17.18
N THR A 444 -4.78 -6.65 17.80
CA THR A 444 -6.19 -6.68 18.23
C THR A 444 -6.35 -6.58 19.74
N ASP A 445 -5.29 -6.75 20.52
CA ASP A 445 -5.36 -6.62 21.98
C ASP A 445 -5.42 -5.13 22.36
N PRO A 446 -6.48 -4.67 23.05
CA PRO A 446 -6.62 -3.28 23.46
C PRO A 446 -5.59 -2.82 24.51
N LYS A 447 -4.67 -3.69 24.95
CA LYS A 447 -3.62 -3.38 25.93
C LYS A 447 -2.26 -3.08 25.30
N ASN A 448 -2.12 -3.16 23.98
CA ASN A 448 -0.89 -2.86 23.25
C ASN A 448 -0.97 -1.48 22.56
#